data_6d95e36e00a3465a5fcef3ffd92e5df6
#
_entry.id   6d95e36e00a3465a5fcef3ffd92e5df6
#
_cell.length_a   1.000
_cell.length_b   1.000
_cell.length_c   1.000
_cell.angle_alpha   90.00
_cell.angle_beta   90.00
_cell.angle_gamma   90.00
#
_symmetry.space_group_name_H-M   'P 1'
#
loop_
_entity.id
_entity.type
_entity.pdbx_description
1 polymer ?
#
loop_
_entity_poly.entity_id
_entity_poly.type
_entity_poly.pdbx_seq_one_letter_code
_entity_poly.pdbx_strand_id
1 'polypeptide(L)'
;MKRYLYLLASFSVLTSVSMGVNVSAEEINIGGSTVTTESTTSSTEDTQMTSETQSVMETTTTDETSNVEQPQTAIINGQEVTLEAPEKAGQSEANATQAPKEELMDGSMSRSSRAAVKTIPMYRLFNPNSGEHFYTRDTGERDHLRKIGWNYEGIGWQAPTSGDPVYRLYNRYNGEHFYTLNAKERDSITKQGWTYEGIGWYSYKGVNGIPVSRLYNKKVNWHHYTLDENEKRVITKQGWKYEGVGWYAVGNGQQSNDDYKLLGVKNYNQYALGAPSGCEGASLLQALQYKGKLTNWSLRQFLNTIPKSPNGNPNNGFVGSPFVENSWTYSAIYPAPLTTWGQKYGNVQNISGSSMNTLLNEVKNGNPVVAWVTINFQPIRWGNWSFGVAANNNHAVTLDGYNKGSNQVHVSDPISGSYWMSSTTFENIYNARKYAVVVR
;
A
#
# COMPACT_ATOMS: atom_id res chain seq x y z
N MET A 1 29.02 22.14 -14.25
CA MET A 1 28.30 20.85 -14.26
C MET A 1 27.09 20.95 -13.36
N LYS A 2 25.89 21.06 -13.95
CA LYS A 2 24.61 21.19 -13.22
C LYS A 2 24.24 19.80 -12.73
N ARG A 3 24.20 19.60 -11.41
CA ARG A 3 23.66 18.39 -10.77
C ARG A 3 22.13 18.48 -10.83
N TYR A 4 21.51 17.66 -11.63
CA TYR A 4 20.05 17.45 -11.58
C TYR A 4 19.75 16.48 -10.43
N LEU A 5 19.14 17.03 -9.39
CA LEU A 5 18.55 16.25 -8.31
C LEU A 5 17.23 15.67 -8.84
N TYR A 6 17.24 14.41 -9.22
CA TYR A 6 15.98 13.69 -9.45
C TYR A 6 15.50 13.09 -8.12
N LEU A 7 14.45 13.67 -7.58
CA LEU A 7 13.69 13.07 -6.48
C LEU A 7 13.05 11.79 -7.03
N LEU A 8 13.64 10.64 -6.74
CA LEU A 8 12.95 9.36 -6.80
C LEU A 8 12.01 9.33 -5.58
N ALA A 9 10.72 9.48 -5.82
CA ALA A 9 9.71 9.20 -4.81
C ALA A 9 9.67 7.69 -4.58
N SER A 10 10.62 7.21 -3.77
CA SER A 10 10.47 5.93 -3.11
C SER A 10 9.38 6.11 -2.07
N PHE A 11 8.23 5.46 -2.24
CA PHE A 11 7.22 5.38 -1.20
C PHE A 11 7.75 4.50 -0.06
N SER A 12 8.69 5.03 0.70
CA SER A 12 8.97 4.58 2.05
C SER A 12 7.99 5.32 2.94
N VAL A 13 7.11 4.56 3.60
CA VAL A 13 6.28 5.10 4.67
C VAL A 13 7.22 5.60 5.74
N LEU A 14 7.43 6.91 5.81
CA LEU A 14 8.08 7.58 6.93
C LEU A 14 7.11 7.49 8.12
N THR A 15 7.31 6.51 8.98
CA THR A 15 6.87 6.62 10.36
C THR A 15 7.79 7.63 11.03
N SER A 16 7.37 8.88 11.10
CA SER A 16 7.98 9.87 11.95
C SER A 16 7.67 9.52 13.40
N VAL A 17 8.56 8.77 14.05
CA VAL A 17 8.64 8.73 15.49
C VAL A 17 9.28 10.05 15.91
N SER A 18 8.49 11.01 16.36
CA SER A 18 8.98 12.19 17.05
C SER A 18 9.49 11.76 18.43
N MET A 19 10.78 11.47 18.53
CA MET A 19 11.46 11.49 19.81
C MET A 19 11.67 12.95 20.19
N GLY A 20 10.95 13.41 21.21
CA GLY A 20 11.22 14.65 21.87
C GLY A 20 12.63 14.62 22.48
N VAL A 21 13.55 15.33 21.89
CA VAL A 21 14.84 15.63 22.51
C VAL A 21 14.63 16.87 23.35
N ASN A 22 14.58 16.71 24.66
CA ASN A 22 14.78 17.81 25.59
C ASN A 22 16.24 18.26 25.47
N VAL A 23 16.46 19.38 24.84
CA VAL A 23 17.74 20.10 24.89
C VAL A 23 17.63 21.09 26.03
N SER A 24 18.31 20.83 27.12
CA SER A 24 18.58 21.81 28.17
C SER A 24 19.46 22.92 27.56
N ALA A 25 18.98 24.14 27.62
CA ALA A 25 19.78 25.32 27.29
C ALA A 25 20.76 25.57 28.43
N GLU A 26 22.06 25.48 28.17
CA GLU A 26 23.09 26.11 28.99
C GLU A 26 23.17 27.59 28.65
N GLU A 27 23.01 28.42 29.67
CA GLU A 27 23.18 29.86 29.61
C GLU A 27 24.63 30.23 29.36
N ILE A 28 24.90 30.99 28.31
CA ILE A 28 26.12 31.77 28.18
C ILE A 28 25.78 33.23 28.48
N ASN A 29 26.27 33.67 29.61
CA ASN A 29 26.13 35.01 30.16
C ASN A 29 27.22 35.91 29.52
N ILE A 30 26.81 37.01 28.80
CA ILE A 30 27.62 38.17 28.58
C ILE A 30 26.77 39.43 28.73
N GLY A 31 27.04 40.08 29.79
CA GLY A 31 26.89 41.45 30.27
C GLY A 31 26.06 42.49 29.56
N GLY A 32 25.25 43.16 30.35
CA GLY A 32 25.14 44.60 30.37
C GLY A 32 23.87 45.28 29.90
N SER A 33 23.16 45.79 30.87
CA SER A 33 22.31 46.99 30.96
C SER A 33 20.82 46.80 31.04
N THR A 34 20.39 47.04 32.27
CA THR A 34 19.05 47.33 32.78
C THR A 34 18.41 48.60 32.18
N VAL A 35 17.13 48.51 31.84
CA VAL A 35 16.14 49.56 32.11
C VAL A 35 14.78 48.91 32.41
N THR A 36 14.36 49.11 33.63
CA THR A 36 13.00 48.89 34.15
C THR A 36 12.05 50.00 33.70
N THR A 37 10.79 49.68 33.41
CA THR A 37 9.63 50.45 33.90
C THR A 37 8.34 49.62 33.89
N GLU A 38 7.61 49.82 34.95
CA GLU A 38 6.46 49.14 35.51
C GLU A 38 5.16 49.31 34.75
N SER A 39 4.34 48.31 34.96
CA SER A 39 2.88 48.21 35.13
C SER A 39 2.01 49.45 35.12
N THR A 40 0.80 49.38 34.56
CA THR A 40 -0.46 49.50 35.32
C THR A 40 -1.68 49.01 34.57
N THR A 41 -2.53 48.35 35.31
CA THR A 41 -3.90 47.89 35.09
C THR A 41 -4.91 49.03 35.10
N SER A 42 -6.06 48.87 34.38
CA SER A 42 -7.47 48.99 34.82
C SER A 42 -8.38 49.11 33.60
N SER A 43 -9.32 48.24 33.40
CA SER A 43 -10.73 48.10 33.81
C SER A 43 -11.70 49.21 33.34
N THR A 44 -12.80 48.67 32.79
CA THR A 44 -14.21 49.04 32.85
C THR A 44 -14.84 49.93 31.76
N GLU A 45 -15.86 49.29 31.19
CA GLU A 45 -17.28 49.66 31.02
C GLU A 45 -17.73 50.61 29.90
N ASP A 46 -18.57 50.00 29.10
CA ASP A 46 -19.96 50.32 28.71
C ASP A 46 -20.26 51.70 28.05
N THR A 47 -20.92 51.72 26.92
CA THR A 47 -22.31 52.17 26.73
C THR A 47 -22.65 52.39 25.24
N GLN A 48 -23.85 51.96 24.91
CA GLN A 48 -24.65 52.05 23.69
C GLN A 48 -24.74 53.46 23.02
N MET A 49 -25.05 53.45 21.76
CA MET A 49 -26.27 53.96 21.07
C MET A 49 -26.05 54.74 19.77
N THR A 50 -26.70 54.21 18.75
CA THR A 50 -27.55 54.81 17.70
C THR A 50 -27.02 55.83 16.68
N SER A 51 -27.28 55.46 15.46
CA SER A 51 -28.15 56.02 14.41
C SER A 51 -27.54 56.82 13.25
N GLU A 52 -27.97 56.38 12.08
CA GLU A 52 -28.41 57.08 10.88
C GLU A 52 -27.44 57.72 9.88
N THR A 53 -27.48 57.11 8.70
CA THR A 53 -27.72 57.63 7.32
C THR A 53 -26.76 58.68 6.75
N GLN A 54 -26.07 58.37 5.67
CA GLN A 54 -26.41 58.85 4.31
C GLN A 54 -25.40 58.36 3.26
N SER A 55 -25.96 58.06 2.10
CA SER A 55 -25.38 57.66 0.84
C SER A 55 -24.40 58.65 0.23
N VAL A 56 -23.28 58.18 -0.31
CA VAL A 56 -22.65 58.74 -1.50
C VAL A 56 -22.12 57.58 -2.36
N MET A 57 -22.55 57.64 -3.60
CA MET A 57 -22.19 56.75 -4.70
C MET A 57 -20.83 57.15 -5.24
N GLU A 58 -19.83 56.30 -5.19
CA GLU A 58 -18.63 56.43 -6.01
C GLU A 58 -18.21 55.07 -6.56
N THR A 59 -18.20 55.03 -7.87
CA THR A 59 -17.69 53.94 -8.70
C THR A 59 -16.20 53.78 -8.54
N THR A 60 -15.74 52.59 -8.13
CA THR A 60 -14.34 52.18 -8.33
C THR A 60 -14.26 50.73 -8.66
N THR A 61 -13.69 50.52 -9.81
CA THR A 61 -12.95 49.38 -10.36
C THR A 61 -12.89 48.13 -9.50
N THR A 62 -13.42 47.04 -10.08
CA THR A 62 -13.28 45.65 -9.65
C THR A 62 -11.82 45.25 -9.62
N ASP A 63 -11.27 45.12 -8.43
CA ASP A 63 -10.08 44.34 -8.17
C ASP A 63 -10.52 42.88 -7.95
N GLU A 64 -10.24 42.00 -8.88
CA GLU A 64 -10.41 40.58 -8.71
C GLU A 64 -9.35 40.05 -7.71
N THR A 65 -9.65 40.14 -6.44
CA THR A 65 -8.93 39.36 -5.44
C THR A 65 -9.34 37.89 -5.63
N SER A 66 -8.46 37.13 -6.23
CA SER A 66 -8.53 35.66 -6.24
C SER A 66 -8.69 35.15 -4.80
N ASN A 67 -9.89 34.71 -4.48
CA ASN A 67 -10.19 34.00 -3.23
C ASN A 67 -9.51 32.64 -3.34
N VAL A 68 -8.27 32.53 -2.85
CA VAL A 68 -7.64 31.23 -2.65
C VAL A 68 -8.37 30.59 -1.47
N GLU A 69 -9.32 29.72 -1.79
CA GLU A 69 -10.02 28.91 -0.81
C GLU A 69 -8.98 28.13 0.00
N GLN A 70 -8.88 28.37 1.29
CA GLN A 70 -7.98 27.65 2.19
C GLN A 70 -8.37 26.17 2.15
N PRO A 71 -7.40 25.24 2.06
CA PRO A 71 -7.70 23.82 2.01
C PRO A 71 -8.49 23.41 3.26
N GLN A 72 -9.64 22.75 3.06
CA GLN A 72 -10.42 22.20 4.16
C GLN A 72 -9.62 21.08 4.83
N THR A 73 -9.64 21.01 6.16
CA THR A 73 -8.98 19.95 6.94
C THR A 73 -9.99 19.24 7.84
N ALA A 74 -9.66 18.01 8.25
CA ALA A 74 -10.42 17.22 9.22
C ALA A 74 -9.47 16.44 10.12
N ILE A 75 -9.92 16.11 11.35
CA ILE A 75 -9.17 15.24 12.26
C ILE A 75 -9.67 13.80 12.09
N ILE A 76 -8.79 12.90 11.64
CA ILE A 76 -9.09 11.47 11.48
C ILE A 76 -8.07 10.65 12.27
N ASN A 77 -8.56 9.84 13.20
CA ASN A 77 -7.71 9.07 14.13
C ASN A 77 -6.66 9.92 14.87
N GLY A 78 -7.01 11.18 15.20
CA GLY A 78 -6.12 12.12 15.89
C GLY A 78 -5.08 12.81 14.99
N GLN A 79 -5.13 12.60 13.68
CA GLN A 79 -4.27 13.28 12.71
C GLN A 79 -5.08 14.27 11.88
N GLU A 80 -4.52 15.46 11.67
CA GLU A 80 -5.08 16.43 10.75
C GLU A 80 -4.78 16.01 9.31
N VAL A 81 -5.82 15.95 8.47
CA VAL A 81 -5.73 15.58 7.07
C VAL A 81 -6.37 16.66 6.20
N THR A 82 -5.76 16.94 5.06
CA THR A 82 -6.31 17.84 4.05
C THR A 82 -7.40 17.13 3.25
N LEU A 83 -8.52 17.81 3.02
CA LEU A 83 -9.62 17.30 2.22
C LEU A 83 -9.50 17.78 0.78
N GLU A 84 -9.76 16.89 -0.18
CA GLU A 84 -9.84 17.22 -1.60
C GLU A 84 -11.24 17.73 -1.97
N ALA A 85 -11.30 18.63 -2.95
CA ALA A 85 -12.57 19.10 -3.51
C ALA A 85 -13.37 17.94 -4.14
N PRO A 86 -14.72 17.97 -4.09
CA PRO A 86 -15.58 16.90 -4.60
C PRO A 86 -15.37 16.55 -6.08
N GLU A 87 -15.03 17.51 -6.91
CA GLU A 87 -14.77 17.32 -8.35
C GLU A 87 -13.55 16.41 -8.65
N LYS A 88 -12.66 16.20 -7.69
CA LYS A 88 -11.53 15.26 -7.80
C LYS A 88 -11.83 13.88 -7.22
N ALA A 89 -12.96 13.75 -6.54
CA ALA A 89 -13.40 12.54 -5.91
C ALA A 89 -14.06 11.62 -6.93
N GLY A 90 -13.48 10.65 -7.48
CA GLY A 90 -14.08 9.69 -8.44
C GLY A 90 -13.40 9.65 -9.80
N GLN A 91 -12.28 10.35 -9.96
CA GLN A 91 -11.37 10.02 -11.04
C GLN A 91 -10.67 8.70 -10.66
N SER A 92 -11.31 7.58 -11.01
CA SER A 92 -10.57 6.32 -11.03
C SER A 92 -9.53 6.44 -12.15
N GLU A 93 -8.36 5.91 -11.90
CA GLU A 93 -7.39 5.77 -12.98
C GLU A 93 -7.91 4.68 -13.94
N ALA A 94 -8.73 5.08 -14.91
CA ALA A 94 -9.29 4.23 -15.97
C ALA A 94 -8.22 3.51 -16.82
N ASN A 95 -6.95 3.64 -16.46
CA ASN A 95 -5.78 3.05 -17.12
C ASN A 95 -5.09 1.96 -16.26
N ALA A 96 -5.83 1.27 -15.38
CA ALA A 96 -5.30 0.05 -14.77
C ALA A 96 -5.20 -1.04 -15.85
N THR A 97 -4.06 -1.13 -16.49
CA THR A 97 -3.73 -2.16 -17.47
C THR A 97 -3.88 -3.54 -16.82
N GLN A 98 -4.63 -4.43 -17.46
CA GLN A 98 -4.82 -5.81 -17.02
C GLN A 98 -3.46 -6.49 -16.75
N ALA A 99 -3.34 -7.13 -15.59
CA ALA A 99 -2.25 -8.04 -15.32
C ALA A 99 -2.31 -9.23 -16.30
N PRO A 100 -1.16 -9.80 -16.73
CA PRO A 100 -1.13 -10.97 -17.59
C PRO A 100 -1.86 -12.13 -16.92
N LYS A 101 -2.66 -12.86 -17.70
CA LYS A 101 -3.30 -14.11 -17.27
C LYS A 101 -2.22 -15.14 -16.97
N GLU A 102 -2.08 -15.55 -15.71
CA GLU A 102 -1.41 -16.80 -15.39
C GLU A 102 -2.41 -17.94 -15.60
N GLU A 103 -2.06 -18.87 -16.49
CA GLU A 103 -2.76 -20.14 -16.66
C GLU A 103 -2.57 -21.00 -15.40
N LEU A 104 -3.69 -21.38 -14.80
CA LEU A 104 -3.72 -22.36 -13.71
C LEU A 104 -3.31 -23.73 -14.25
N MET A 105 -2.11 -24.18 -13.93
CA MET A 105 -1.78 -25.61 -14.03
C MET A 105 -2.39 -26.34 -12.82
N ASP A 106 -3.45 -27.10 -13.10
CA ASP A 106 -4.00 -28.10 -12.19
C ASP A 106 -3.00 -29.25 -12.05
N GLY A 107 -2.42 -29.38 -10.87
CA GLY A 107 -1.45 -30.39 -10.53
C GLY A 107 -1.71 -30.99 -9.16
N SER A 108 -2.73 -31.86 -9.08
CA SER A 108 -2.85 -32.82 -7.99
C SER A 108 -1.62 -33.71 -7.95
N MET A 109 -0.67 -33.45 -7.04
CA MET A 109 0.42 -34.38 -6.76
C MET A 109 0.52 -34.71 -5.28
N SER A 110 0.50 -36.00 -5.06
CA SER A 110 0.74 -36.85 -3.90
C SER A 110 1.75 -36.25 -2.89
N ARG A 111 1.35 -36.23 -1.60
CA ARG A 111 2.20 -35.94 -0.46
C ARG A 111 3.31 -36.97 -0.29
N SER A 112 4.51 -36.62 -0.71
CA SER A 112 5.75 -37.24 -0.25
C SER A 112 6.39 -36.30 0.80
N SER A 113 6.74 -36.80 1.97
CA SER A 113 7.41 -36.07 3.05
C SER A 113 8.80 -35.59 2.58
N ARG A 114 8.90 -34.35 2.12
CA ARG A 114 10.17 -33.71 1.75
C ARG A 114 10.82 -33.09 2.99
N ALA A 115 12.11 -33.36 3.21
CA ALA A 115 12.89 -32.73 4.24
C ALA A 115 12.84 -31.19 4.17
N ALA A 116 12.71 -30.52 5.32
CA ALA A 116 12.64 -29.07 5.41
C ALA A 116 13.85 -28.40 4.78
N VAL A 117 13.62 -27.47 3.85
CA VAL A 117 14.69 -26.66 3.26
C VAL A 117 15.20 -25.68 4.33
N LYS A 118 16.48 -25.78 4.68
CA LYS A 118 17.12 -24.80 5.56
C LYS A 118 17.17 -23.45 4.86
N THR A 119 16.74 -22.38 5.52
CA THR A 119 16.68 -21.04 4.95
C THR A 119 17.49 -20.04 5.74
N ILE A 120 17.86 -18.94 5.09
CA ILE A 120 18.49 -17.77 5.69
C ILE A 120 17.69 -16.52 5.27
N PRO A 121 17.49 -15.55 6.18
CA PRO A 121 16.83 -14.31 5.85
C PRO A 121 17.71 -13.44 4.95
N MET A 122 17.11 -12.84 3.94
CA MET A 122 17.72 -11.82 3.09
C MET A 122 17.23 -10.44 3.55
N TYR A 123 18.11 -9.66 4.14
CA TYR A 123 17.82 -8.31 4.63
C TYR A 123 17.79 -7.32 3.47
N ARG A 124 16.78 -6.45 3.46
CA ARG A 124 16.62 -5.38 2.49
C ARG A 124 16.90 -4.04 3.17
N LEU A 125 17.75 -3.22 2.53
CA LEU A 125 18.11 -1.88 3.00
C LEU A 125 17.97 -0.90 1.85
N PHE A 126 17.58 0.33 2.17
CA PHE A 126 17.43 1.43 1.24
C PHE A 126 18.40 2.57 1.61
N ASN A 127 19.17 3.03 0.63
CA ASN A 127 20.04 4.19 0.79
C ASN A 127 19.29 5.47 0.39
N PRO A 128 18.90 6.34 1.32
CA PRO A 128 18.17 7.56 0.99
C PRO A 128 18.97 8.58 0.18
N ASN A 129 20.32 8.47 0.17
CA ASN A 129 21.18 9.38 -0.55
C ASN A 129 21.40 9.00 -2.01
N SER A 130 21.46 7.69 -2.30
CA SER A 130 21.69 7.18 -3.66
C SER A 130 20.41 6.64 -4.31
N GLY A 131 19.41 6.21 -3.52
CA GLY A 131 18.22 5.52 -3.99
C GLY A 131 18.42 4.03 -4.22
N GLU A 132 19.55 3.45 -3.81
CA GLU A 132 19.86 2.04 -3.96
C GLU A 132 19.07 1.18 -2.97
N HIS A 133 18.59 0.02 -3.45
CA HIS A 133 18.17 -1.08 -2.59
C HIS A 133 19.26 -2.15 -2.56
N PHE A 134 19.75 -2.43 -1.38
CA PHE A 134 20.79 -3.40 -1.12
C PHE A 134 20.24 -4.63 -0.41
N TYR A 135 20.75 -5.81 -0.77
CA TYR A 135 20.28 -7.08 -0.24
C TYR A 135 21.44 -7.90 0.30
N THR A 136 21.34 -8.35 1.53
CA THR A 136 22.38 -9.16 2.18
C THR A 136 21.80 -10.18 3.14
N ARG A 137 22.51 -11.29 3.33
CA ARG A 137 22.28 -12.26 4.42
C ARG A 137 23.09 -11.98 5.66
N ASP A 138 24.10 -11.09 5.55
CA ASP A 138 25.04 -10.80 6.62
C ASP A 138 24.45 -9.76 7.60
N THR A 139 24.36 -10.15 8.87
CA THR A 139 23.85 -9.27 9.92
C THR A 139 24.79 -8.13 10.26
N GLY A 140 26.11 -8.34 10.13
CA GLY A 140 27.13 -7.33 10.37
C GLY A 140 27.07 -6.24 9.31
N GLU A 141 26.94 -6.63 8.02
CA GLU A 141 26.78 -5.72 6.89
C GLU A 141 25.47 -4.90 7.02
N ARG A 142 24.34 -5.56 7.34
CA ARG A 142 23.07 -4.89 7.65
C ARG A 142 23.23 -3.83 8.75
N ASP A 143 23.83 -4.21 9.88
CA ASP A 143 23.94 -3.33 11.04
C ASP A 143 24.94 -2.19 10.81
N HIS A 144 26.00 -2.44 10.04
CA HIS A 144 26.92 -1.39 9.61
C HIS A 144 26.21 -0.36 8.73
N LEU A 145 25.48 -0.80 7.70
CA LEU A 145 24.75 0.09 6.79
C LEU A 145 23.72 0.94 7.54
N ARG A 146 23.01 0.35 8.50
CA ARG A 146 22.07 1.09 9.37
C ARG A 146 22.79 2.21 10.15
N LYS A 147 23.96 1.94 10.69
CA LYS A 147 24.75 2.94 11.46
C LYS A 147 25.19 4.11 10.59
N ILE A 148 25.42 3.89 9.29
CA ILE A 148 25.80 4.94 8.36
C ILE A 148 24.63 5.56 7.59
N GLY A 149 23.39 5.34 8.08
CA GLY A 149 22.20 6.07 7.60
C GLY A 149 21.35 5.36 6.55
N TRP A 150 21.54 4.07 6.31
CA TRP A 150 20.65 3.29 5.46
C TRP A 150 19.38 2.90 6.22
N ASN A 151 18.24 2.95 5.56
CA ASN A 151 16.96 2.51 6.10
C ASN A 151 16.85 0.99 5.99
N TYR A 152 16.66 0.31 7.10
CA TYR A 152 16.37 -1.12 7.10
C TYR A 152 14.88 -1.34 6.84
N GLU A 153 14.55 -2.03 5.76
CA GLU A 153 13.18 -2.28 5.31
C GLU A 153 12.64 -3.68 5.69
N GLY A 154 13.42 -4.43 6.48
CA GLY A 154 13.00 -5.75 6.93
C GLY A 154 13.64 -6.89 6.13
N ILE A 155 12.99 -8.07 6.19
CA ILE A 155 13.40 -9.26 5.42
C ILE A 155 12.71 -9.21 4.07
N GLY A 156 13.49 -9.13 2.99
CA GLY A 156 12.98 -9.15 1.63
C GLY A 156 12.44 -10.54 1.23
N TRP A 157 13.19 -11.61 1.56
CA TRP A 157 12.80 -13.02 1.33
C TRP A 157 13.61 -13.99 2.17
N GLN A 158 13.25 -15.28 2.09
CA GLN A 158 14.04 -16.39 2.60
C GLN A 158 14.82 -17.05 1.44
N ALA A 159 16.12 -17.10 1.52
CA ALA A 159 16.96 -17.83 0.58
C ALA A 159 17.30 -19.22 1.13
N PRO A 160 17.45 -20.26 0.28
CA PRO A 160 17.93 -21.55 0.76
C PRO A 160 19.41 -21.49 1.12
N THR A 161 19.88 -22.38 1.98
CA THR A 161 21.30 -22.49 2.36
C THR A 161 22.16 -23.11 1.26
N SER A 162 21.56 -23.70 0.22
CA SER A 162 22.21 -24.28 -0.96
C SER A 162 21.27 -24.25 -2.16
N GLY A 163 21.82 -24.21 -3.37
CA GLY A 163 21.06 -24.12 -4.61
C GLY A 163 21.89 -23.56 -5.76
N ASP A 164 21.27 -22.89 -6.72
CA ASP A 164 21.98 -22.14 -7.74
C ASP A 164 22.56 -20.85 -7.17
N PRO A 165 23.85 -20.54 -7.38
CA PRO A 165 24.48 -19.37 -6.81
C PRO A 165 23.92 -18.08 -7.43
N VAL A 166 23.53 -17.12 -6.61
CA VAL A 166 23.27 -15.73 -7.00
C VAL A 166 24.54 -14.95 -6.75
N TYR A 167 25.17 -14.48 -7.82
CA TYR A 167 26.40 -13.75 -7.80
C TYR A 167 26.15 -12.28 -7.46
N ARG A 168 27.00 -11.68 -6.61
CA ARG A 168 26.96 -10.26 -6.25
C ARG A 168 28.15 -9.54 -6.90
N LEU A 169 27.85 -8.41 -7.56
CA LEU A 169 28.83 -7.54 -8.21
C LEU A 169 28.59 -6.10 -7.76
N TYR A 170 29.68 -5.36 -7.62
CA TYR A 170 29.68 -3.95 -7.23
C TYR A 170 30.24 -3.06 -8.32
N ASN A 171 29.53 -2.00 -8.63
CA ASN A 171 29.96 -0.96 -9.56
C ASN A 171 30.50 0.24 -8.80
N ARG A 172 31.82 0.38 -8.75
CA ARG A 172 32.49 1.50 -8.06
C ARG A 172 32.20 2.88 -8.65
N TYR A 173 31.67 2.96 -9.87
CA TYR A 173 31.43 4.24 -10.54
C TYR A 173 30.08 4.86 -10.18
N ASN A 174 29.09 4.07 -9.93
CA ASN A 174 27.75 4.56 -9.52
C ASN A 174 27.29 4.04 -8.16
N GLY A 175 28.02 3.11 -7.54
CA GLY A 175 27.70 2.52 -6.24
C GLY A 175 26.68 1.39 -6.27
N GLU A 176 26.25 0.92 -7.45
CA GLU A 176 25.24 -0.13 -7.59
C GLU A 176 25.77 -1.51 -7.22
N HIS A 177 24.95 -2.28 -6.49
CA HIS A 177 25.13 -3.73 -6.36
C HIS A 177 24.16 -4.45 -7.31
N PHE A 178 24.74 -5.28 -8.18
CA PHE A 178 24.02 -6.07 -9.16
C PHE A 178 24.05 -7.53 -8.77
N TYR A 179 22.92 -8.22 -9.01
CA TYR A 179 22.76 -9.63 -8.63
C TYR A 179 22.26 -10.45 -9.82
N THR A 180 22.88 -11.63 -10.05
CA THR A 180 22.50 -12.50 -11.15
C THR A 180 22.78 -13.98 -10.88
N LEU A 181 21.93 -14.88 -11.43
CA LEU A 181 22.21 -16.33 -11.53
C LEU A 181 23.15 -16.66 -12.71
N ASN A 182 23.26 -15.75 -13.67
CA ASN A 182 23.93 -16.02 -14.93
C ASN A 182 25.44 -15.78 -14.83
N ALA A 183 26.22 -16.86 -14.80
CA ALA A 183 27.68 -16.79 -14.72
C ALA A 183 28.30 -16.05 -15.93
N LYS A 184 27.71 -16.14 -17.13
CA LYS A 184 28.22 -15.40 -18.31
C LYS A 184 27.94 -13.91 -18.16
N GLU A 185 26.79 -13.50 -17.59
CA GLU A 185 26.47 -12.10 -17.29
C GLU A 185 27.46 -11.55 -16.24
N ARG A 186 27.69 -12.28 -15.14
CA ARG A 186 28.73 -11.97 -14.14
C ARG A 186 30.09 -11.71 -14.79
N ASP A 187 30.56 -12.66 -15.62
CA ASP A 187 31.88 -12.59 -16.23
C ASP A 187 31.98 -11.44 -17.25
N SER A 188 30.91 -11.15 -17.97
CA SER A 188 30.82 -10.02 -18.89
C SER A 188 30.89 -8.69 -18.16
N ILE A 189 30.14 -8.53 -17.08
CA ILE A 189 30.10 -7.30 -16.28
C ILE A 189 31.44 -7.08 -15.55
N THR A 190 32.08 -8.16 -15.06
CA THR A 190 33.41 -8.09 -14.44
C THR A 190 34.46 -7.57 -15.43
N LYS A 191 34.42 -8.00 -16.70
CA LYS A 191 35.30 -7.46 -17.76
C LYS A 191 35.08 -5.97 -18.06
N GLN A 192 33.90 -5.44 -17.71
CA GLN A 192 33.54 -4.02 -17.83
C GLN A 192 33.98 -3.18 -16.60
N GLY A 193 34.70 -3.79 -15.65
CA GLY A 193 35.27 -3.09 -14.50
C GLY A 193 34.44 -3.15 -13.23
N TRP A 194 33.40 -3.99 -13.18
CA TRP A 194 32.67 -4.28 -11.94
C TRP A 194 33.50 -5.23 -11.05
N THR A 195 33.37 -5.05 -9.76
CA THR A 195 34.01 -5.94 -8.77
C THR A 195 33.10 -7.11 -8.48
N TYR A 196 33.58 -8.33 -8.70
CA TYR A 196 32.88 -9.53 -8.27
C TYR A 196 33.11 -9.76 -6.77
N GLU A 197 32.04 -9.75 -5.98
CA GLU A 197 32.10 -9.88 -4.52
C GLU A 197 31.75 -11.30 -4.02
N GLY A 198 31.57 -12.24 -4.91
CA GLY A 198 31.31 -13.63 -4.57
C GLY A 198 29.83 -14.01 -4.68
N ILE A 199 29.48 -15.11 -3.99
CA ILE A 199 28.11 -15.62 -3.95
C ILE A 199 27.39 -14.90 -2.80
N GLY A 200 26.38 -14.08 -3.14
CA GLY A 200 25.52 -13.43 -2.16
C GLY A 200 24.68 -14.44 -1.40
N TRP A 201 23.97 -15.28 -2.11
CA TRP A 201 23.07 -16.34 -1.59
C TRP A 201 22.81 -17.40 -2.64
N TYR A 202 21.83 -18.26 -2.42
CA TYR A 202 21.42 -19.27 -3.38
C TYR A 202 19.96 -19.10 -3.79
N SER A 203 19.65 -19.44 -5.03
CA SER A 203 18.30 -19.53 -5.57
C SER A 203 17.69 -20.89 -5.23
N TYR A 204 16.40 -20.89 -4.91
CA TYR A 204 15.65 -22.11 -4.68
C TYR A 204 15.37 -22.84 -6.01
N LYS A 205 15.51 -24.18 -6.01
CA LYS A 205 15.29 -25.06 -7.18
C LYS A 205 13.96 -25.86 -7.11
N GLY A 206 13.20 -25.71 -6.02
CA GLY A 206 11.99 -26.49 -5.84
C GLY A 206 10.80 -25.90 -6.61
N VAL A 207 9.79 -26.73 -6.84
CA VAL A 207 8.60 -26.39 -7.64
C VAL A 207 7.73 -25.26 -7.07
N ASN A 208 7.91 -24.90 -5.80
CA ASN A 208 7.16 -23.84 -5.12
C ASN A 208 8.06 -22.63 -4.80
N GLY A 209 9.03 -22.33 -5.64
CA GLY A 209 9.85 -21.13 -5.51
C GLY A 209 9.03 -19.87 -5.75
N ILE A 210 9.24 -18.84 -4.93
CA ILE A 210 8.63 -17.52 -5.14
C ILE A 210 9.54 -16.73 -6.07
N PRO A 211 9.06 -16.26 -7.23
CA PRO A 211 9.89 -15.51 -8.17
C PRO A 211 10.29 -14.15 -7.57
N VAL A 212 11.57 -13.83 -7.61
CA VAL A 212 12.09 -12.49 -7.35
C VAL A 212 12.26 -11.78 -8.69
N SER A 213 11.44 -10.78 -8.93
CA SER A 213 11.42 -10.00 -10.16
C SER A 213 12.63 -9.08 -10.25
N ARG A 214 13.29 -9.01 -11.42
CA ARG A 214 14.35 -8.03 -11.74
C ARG A 214 13.80 -6.94 -12.63
N LEU A 215 14.02 -5.69 -12.24
CA LEU A 215 13.62 -4.51 -12.99
C LEU A 215 14.83 -3.58 -13.19
N TYR A 216 14.88 -2.91 -14.34
CA TYR A 216 15.95 -1.98 -14.71
C TYR A 216 15.41 -0.61 -15.04
N ASN A 217 16.05 0.43 -14.53
CA ASN A 217 15.73 1.82 -14.85
C ASN A 217 16.89 2.47 -15.63
N LYS A 218 16.69 2.62 -16.94
CA LYS A 218 17.70 3.22 -17.83
C LYS A 218 18.06 4.67 -17.48
N LYS A 219 17.16 5.43 -16.84
CA LYS A 219 17.42 6.84 -16.53
C LYS A 219 18.46 7.02 -15.42
N VAL A 220 18.45 6.10 -14.46
CA VAL A 220 19.38 6.12 -13.32
C VAL A 220 20.44 5.03 -13.42
N ASN A 221 20.30 4.11 -14.40
CA ASN A 221 21.18 2.96 -14.63
C ASN A 221 21.30 2.05 -13.41
N TRP A 222 20.12 1.63 -12.85
CA TRP A 222 20.04 0.82 -11.63
C TRP A 222 19.05 -0.31 -11.79
N HIS A 223 19.30 -1.41 -11.06
CA HIS A 223 18.39 -2.54 -10.95
C HIS A 223 17.67 -2.54 -9.60
N HIS A 224 16.47 -3.10 -9.62
CA HIS A 224 15.65 -3.32 -8.45
C HIS A 224 15.14 -4.77 -8.45
N TYR A 225 15.04 -5.35 -7.25
CA TYR A 225 14.62 -6.74 -7.09
C TYR A 225 13.52 -6.82 -6.05
N THR A 226 12.42 -7.50 -6.38
CA THR A 226 11.28 -7.60 -5.47
C THR A 226 10.48 -8.88 -5.66
N LEU A 227 9.91 -9.38 -4.55
CA LEU A 227 8.84 -10.38 -4.55
C LEU A 227 7.46 -9.73 -4.68
N ASP A 228 7.36 -8.42 -4.39
CA ASP A 228 6.10 -7.72 -4.32
C ASP A 228 5.61 -7.36 -5.72
N GLU A 229 4.57 -8.05 -6.18
CA GLU A 229 3.94 -7.82 -7.48
C GLU A 229 3.33 -6.42 -7.60
N ASN A 230 2.86 -5.83 -6.47
CA ASN A 230 2.37 -4.46 -6.47
C ASN A 230 3.53 -3.46 -6.65
N GLU A 231 4.65 -3.65 -5.92
CA GLU A 231 5.85 -2.84 -6.10
C GLU A 231 6.34 -2.94 -7.56
N LYS A 232 6.47 -4.16 -8.11
CA LYS A 232 6.82 -4.38 -9.51
C LYS A 232 5.92 -3.59 -10.45
N ARG A 233 4.60 -3.68 -10.26
CA ARG A 233 3.60 -2.99 -11.08
C ARG A 233 3.72 -1.47 -11.00
N VAL A 234 3.91 -0.93 -9.77
CA VAL A 234 4.03 0.51 -9.53
C VAL A 234 5.28 1.06 -10.22
N ILE A 235 6.44 0.46 -9.99
CA ILE A 235 7.70 0.97 -10.58
C ILE A 235 7.77 0.75 -12.10
N THR A 236 7.11 -0.31 -12.64
CA THR A 236 6.98 -0.49 -14.09
C THR A 236 6.18 0.66 -14.72
N LYS A 237 5.10 1.11 -14.09
CA LYS A 237 4.35 2.30 -14.53
C LYS A 237 5.19 3.59 -14.49
N GLN A 238 6.18 3.65 -13.60
CA GLN A 238 7.14 4.75 -13.50
C GLN A 238 8.29 4.67 -14.53
N GLY A 239 8.24 3.70 -15.44
CA GLY A 239 9.18 3.55 -16.54
C GLY A 239 10.35 2.60 -16.27
N TRP A 240 10.28 1.79 -15.21
CA TRP A 240 11.19 0.67 -15.03
C TRP A 240 10.84 -0.46 -15.99
N LYS A 241 11.85 -1.05 -16.61
CA LYS A 241 11.69 -2.21 -17.49
C LYS A 241 11.75 -3.49 -16.66
N TYR A 242 10.72 -4.31 -16.72
CA TYR A 242 10.77 -5.67 -16.19
C TYR A 242 11.67 -6.53 -17.07
N GLU A 243 12.67 -7.18 -16.49
CA GLU A 243 13.65 -8.01 -17.18
C GLU A 243 13.46 -9.51 -16.95
N GLY A 244 12.40 -9.87 -16.23
CA GLY A 244 12.10 -11.26 -15.91
C GLY A 244 12.41 -11.62 -14.46
N VAL A 245 12.37 -12.94 -14.18
CA VAL A 245 12.70 -13.48 -12.87
C VAL A 245 14.22 -13.54 -12.72
N GLY A 246 14.74 -12.87 -11.68
CA GLY A 246 16.16 -12.90 -11.36
C GLY A 246 16.58 -14.23 -10.73
N TRP A 247 15.83 -14.71 -9.76
CA TRP A 247 15.98 -15.99 -9.06
C TRP A 247 14.69 -16.37 -8.34
N TYR A 248 14.73 -17.48 -7.61
CA TYR A 248 13.60 -17.91 -6.78
C TYR A 248 13.97 -17.91 -5.30
N ALA A 249 13.15 -17.32 -4.49
CA ALA A 249 13.15 -17.44 -3.04
C ALA A 249 12.55 -18.78 -2.62
N VAL A 250 12.79 -19.21 -1.38
CA VAL A 250 12.12 -20.39 -0.85
C VAL A 250 10.64 -20.07 -0.67
N GLY A 251 9.82 -20.71 -1.48
CA GLY A 251 8.39 -20.76 -1.25
C GLY A 251 8.12 -21.68 -0.07
N ASN A 252 7.22 -21.28 0.80
CA ASN A 252 7.01 -21.91 2.10
C ASN A 252 6.36 -23.29 2.04
N GLY A 253 7.00 -24.22 1.37
CA GLY A 253 6.56 -25.64 1.33
C GLY A 253 6.64 -26.36 2.68
N GLN A 254 7.18 -25.72 3.74
CA GLN A 254 7.23 -26.23 5.10
C GLN A 254 7.26 -25.11 6.16
N GLN A 255 6.63 -23.97 5.92
CA GLN A 255 6.20 -23.17 7.04
C GLN A 255 5.10 -23.93 7.79
N SER A 256 5.08 -23.81 9.11
CA SER A 256 3.95 -24.29 9.91
C SER A 256 2.66 -23.73 9.27
N ASN A 257 1.54 -24.45 9.36
CA ASN A 257 0.24 -23.93 8.94
C ASN A 257 -0.09 -22.56 9.58
N ASP A 258 0.72 -22.14 10.57
CA ASP A 258 0.65 -20.89 11.31
C ASP A 258 1.38 -19.72 10.63
N ASP A 259 2.29 -19.99 9.70
CA ASP A 259 3.13 -18.97 9.07
C ASP A 259 2.78 -18.70 7.60
N TYR A 260 2.05 -19.61 6.98
CA TYR A 260 1.61 -19.48 5.59
C TYR A 260 0.19 -20.00 5.40
N LYS A 261 -0.59 -19.25 4.67
CA LYS A 261 -1.90 -19.68 4.18
C LYS A 261 -2.18 -19.01 2.85
N LEU A 262 -2.71 -19.77 1.91
CA LEU A 262 -3.36 -19.26 0.70
C LEU A 262 -4.67 -20.01 0.53
N LEU A 263 -5.77 -19.27 0.43
CA LEU A 263 -7.09 -19.84 0.20
C LEU A 263 -7.34 -20.08 -1.29
N GLY A 264 -6.77 -19.21 -2.14
CA GLY A 264 -6.95 -19.30 -3.60
C GLY A 264 -8.35 -18.88 -4.02
N VAL A 265 -8.81 -17.77 -3.52
CA VAL A 265 -10.12 -17.21 -3.86
C VAL A 265 -10.14 -16.80 -5.33
N LYS A 266 -11.20 -17.21 -6.07
CA LYS A 266 -11.36 -16.87 -7.49
C LYS A 266 -11.52 -15.37 -7.65
N ASN A 267 -10.72 -14.77 -8.55
CA ASN A 267 -10.80 -13.33 -8.85
C ASN A 267 -11.90 -13.01 -9.88
N TYR A 268 -12.55 -11.86 -9.71
CA TYR A 268 -13.45 -11.24 -10.67
C TYR A 268 -12.94 -9.85 -11.04
N ASN A 269 -12.57 -9.63 -12.31
CA ASN A 269 -12.23 -8.29 -12.78
C ASN A 269 -13.50 -7.48 -12.98
N GLN A 270 -13.73 -6.48 -12.13
CA GLN A 270 -14.95 -5.67 -12.12
C GLN A 270 -15.13 -4.85 -13.41
N TYR A 271 -14.04 -4.32 -13.98
CA TYR A 271 -14.10 -3.54 -15.22
C TYR A 271 -14.43 -4.42 -16.42
N ALA A 272 -13.78 -5.55 -16.55
CA ALA A 272 -14.06 -6.51 -17.64
C ALA A 272 -15.50 -7.04 -17.59
N LEU A 273 -16.13 -7.04 -16.42
CA LEU A 273 -17.51 -7.47 -16.22
C LEU A 273 -18.52 -6.32 -16.20
N GLY A 274 -18.08 -5.09 -16.54
CA GLY A 274 -18.92 -3.91 -16.68
C GLY A 274 -19.49 -3.39 -15.36
N ALA A 275 -18.72 -3.47 -14.27
CA ALA A 275 -19.09 -3.01 -12.95
C ALA A 275 -17.98 -2.13 -12.33
N PRO A 276 -17.66 -0.97 -12.92
CA PRO A 276 -16.52 -0.16 -12.53
C PRO A 276 -16.54 0.30 -11.06
N SER A 277 -17.72 0.40 -10.44
CA SER A 277 -17.89 0.75 -9.02
C SER A 277 -18.29 -0.46 -8.17
N GLY A 278 -17.96 -1.69 -8.59
CA GLY A 278 -18.45 -2.92 -7.99
C GLY A 278 -17.50 -3.63 -7.02
N CYS A 279 -16.42 -3.00 -6.57
CA CYS A 279 -15.33 -3.67 -5.84
C CYS A 279 -15.78 -4.40 -4.56
N GLU A 280 -16.61 -3.78 -3.73
CA GLU A 280 -17.10 -4.40 -2.49
C GLU A 280 -17.98 -5.63 -2.77
N GLY A 281 -18.85 -5.51 -3.78
CA GLY A 281 -19.69 -6.62 -4.18
C GLY A 281 -18.91 -7.75 -4.87
N ALA A 282 -17.91 -7.41 -5.69
CA ALA A 282 -17.04 -8.40 -6.29
C ALA A 282 -16.25 -9.16 -5.22
N SER A 283 -15.64 -8.45 -4.27
CA SER A 283 -14.90 -9.05 -3.15
C SER A 283 -15.79 -9.92 -2.27
N LEU A 284 -17.03 -9.51 -1.98
CA LEU A 284 -17.96 -10.32 -1.22
C LEU A 284 -18.36 -11.60 -1.98
N LEU A 285 -18.64 -11.50 -3.29
CA LEU A 285 -18.98 -12.68 -4.10
C LEU A 285 -17.83 -13.66 -4.17
N GLN A 286 -16.58 -13.17 -4.36
CA GLN A 286 -15.37 -13.99 -4.32
C GLN A 286 -15.29 -14.80 -3.02
N ALA A 287 -15.50 -14.15 -1.87
CA ALA A 287 -15.45 -14.76 -0.56
C ALA A 287 -16.60 -15.76 -0.35
N LEU A 288 -17.82 -15.43 -0.76
CA LEU A 288 -19.00 -16.32 -0.69
C LEU A 288 -18.80 -17.57 -1.56
N GLN A 289 -18.32 -17.42 -2.78
CA GLN A 289 -18.07 -18.54 -3.68
C GLN A 289 -16.95 -19.46 -3.19
N TYR A 290 -15.92 -18.92 -2.58
CA TYR A 290 -14.89 -19.72 -1.90
C TYR A 290 -15.51 -20.60 -0.78
N LYS A 291 -16.51 -20.07 -0.06
CA LYS A 291 -17.26 -20.82 0.96
C LYS A 291 -18.39 -21.70 0.37
N GLY A 292 -18.39 -21.94 -0.95
CA GLY A 292 -19.35 -22.79 -1.63
C GLY A 292 -20.76 -22.19 -1.78
N LYS A 293 -20.90 -20.88 -1.57
CA LYS A 293 -22.18 -20.16 -1.75
C LYS A 293 -22.21 -19.50 -3.12
N LEU A 294 -23.39 -19.41 -3.74
CA LEU A 294 -23.61 -18.71 -5.01
C LEU A 294 -22.64 -19.13 -6.13
N THR A 295 -22.18 -20.38 -6.14
CA THR A 295 -21.15 -20.88 -7.05
C THR A 295 -21.49 -20.73 -8.54
N ASN A 296 -22.78 -20.69 -8.87
CA ASN A 296 -23.30 -20.54 -10.24
C ASN A 296 -23.72 -19.11 -10.57
N TRP A 297 -23.50 -18.14 -9.65
CA TRP A 297 -23.88 -16.75 -9.90
C TRP A 297 -22.74 -15.99 -10.59
N SER A 298 -23.12 -15.21 -11.59
CA SER A 298 -22.22 -14.21 -12.16
C SER A 298 -22.13 -12.98 -11.25
N LEU A 299 -21.06 -12.20 -11.38
CA LEU A 299 -20.92 -10.94 -10.67
C LEU A 299 -22.11 -9.99 -10.95
N ARG A 300 -22.57 -9.90 -12.20
CA ARG A 300 -23.71 -9.06 -12.57
C ARG A 300 -25.01 -9.49 -11.89
N GLN A 301 -25.29 -10.80 -11.83
CA GLN A 301 -26.47 -11.31 -11.10
C GLN A 301 -26.41 -10.93 -9.63
N PHE A 302 -25.24 -11.08 -9.00
CA PHE A 302 -25.06 -10.72 -7.60
C PHE A 302 -25.20 -9.22 -7.36
N LEU A 303 -24.53 -8.38 -8.14
CA LEU A 303 -24.62 -6.92 -8.02
C LEU A 303 -26.01 -6.35 -8.28
N ASN A 304 -26.86 -7.02 -9.08
CA ASN A 304 -28.27 -6.63 -9.25
C ASN A 304 -29.09 -6.76 -7.97
N THR A 305 -28.63 -7.51 -6.97
CA THR A 305 -29.29 -7.68 -5.66
C THR A 305 -28.75 -6.75 -4.59
N ILE A 306 -27.79 -5.88 -4.92
CA ILE A 306 -27.13 -4.99 -3.95
C ILE A 306 -28.14 -4.02 -3.31
N PRO A 307 -28.22 -3.94 -1.97
CA PRO A 307 -29.14 -3.02 -1.31
C PRO A 307 -28.75 -1.58 -1.59
N LYS A 308 -29.70 -0.76 -2.01
CA LYS A 308 -29.47 0.65 -2.32
C LYS A 308 -29.60 1.53 -1.08
N SER A 309 -28.74 2.52 -0.99
CA SER A 309 -28.84 3.57 0.02
C SER A 309 -30.03 4.49 -0.29
N PRO A 310 -30.94 4.70 0.67
CA PRO A 310 -32.07 5.61 0.46
C PRO A 310 -31.71 7.09 0.52
N ASN A 311 -30.53 7.43 1.05
CA ASN A 311 -30.14 8.80 1.40
C ASN A 311 -28.72 9.18 0.98
N GLY A 312 -28.11 8.41 0.08
CA GLY A 312 -26.74 8.71 -0.39
C GLY A 312 -25.63 8.42 0.63
N ASN A 313 -25.93 7.76 1.74
CA ASN A 313 -24.95 7.38 2.76
C ASN A 313 -24.57 5.89 2.60
N PRO A 314 -23.30 5.54 2.40
CA PRO A 314 -22.84 4.16 2.20
C PRO A 314 -23.00 3.28 3.46
N ASN A 315 -23.28 3.86 4.63
CA ASN A 315 -23.66 3.12 5.84
C ASN A 315 -25.09 2.55 5.78
N ASN A 316 -25.92 2.99 4.84
CA ASN A 316 -27.32 2.58 4.71
C ASN A 316 -27.60 1.72 3.47
N GLY A 317 -26.56 1.41 2.69
CA GLY A 317 -26.64 0.64 1.45
C GLY A 317 -25.69 1.18 0.39
N PHE A 318 -25.72 0.59 -0.80
CA PHE A 318 -24.89 1.03 -1.92
C PHE A 318 -25.40 2.36 -2.50
N VAL A 319 -24.51 3.33 -2.59
CA VAL A 319 -24.78 4.65 -3.17
C VAL A 319 -24.57 4.60 -4.68
N GLY A 320 -25.53 5.10 -5.46
CA GLY A 320 -25.42 5.10 -6.93
C GLY A 320 -25.62 3.72 -7.56
N SER A 321 -24.79 3.40 -8.56
CA SER A 321 -24.85 2.14 -9.30
C SER A 321 -23.47 1.49 -9.38
N PRO A 322 -23.34 0.17 -9.12
CA PRO A 322 -22.07 -0.52 -9.30
C PRO A 322 -21.63 -0.61 -10.77
N PHE A 323 -22.54 -0.35 -11.71
CA PHE A 323 -22.31 -0.42 -13.15
C PHE A 323 -21.97 0.92 -13.79
N VAL A 324 -21.91 2.00 -13.00
CA VAL A 324 -21.63 3.36 -13.46
C VAL A 324 -20.58 3.97 -12.55
N GLU A 325 -19.64 4.66 -13.13
CA GLU A 325 -18.65 5.47 -12.44
C GLU A 325 -18.87 6.94 -12.80
N ASN A 326 -18.93 7.80 -11.78
CA ASN A 326 -18.99 9.24 -11.97
C ASN A 326 -18.37 9.96 -10.76
N SER A 327 -17.88 11.17 -10.99
CA SER A 327 -17.19 11.97 -9.97
C SER A 327 -18.10 12.59 -8.91
N TRP A 328 -19.41 12.60 -9.13
CA TRP A 328 -20.38 13.27 -8.26
C TRP A 328 -21.06 12.32 -7.29
N THR A 329 -20.85 11.02 -7.44
CA THR A 329 -21.48 9.99 -6.60
C THR A 329 -20.41 9.19 -5.89
N TYR A 330 -20.48 9.14 -4.58
CA TYR A 330 -19.64 8.24 -3.79
C TYR A 330 -20.14 6.80 -3.91
N SER A 331 -19.84 6.17 -5.05
CA SER A 331 -20.33 4.81 -5.36
C SER A 331 -19.63 3.76 -4.49
N ALA A 332 -20.23 3.45 -3.34
CA ALA A 332 -19.70 2.49 -2.36
C ALA A 332 -20.82 1.92 -1.48
N ILE A 333 -20.52 0.81 -0.83
CA ILE A 333 -21.28 0.25 0.30
C ILE A 333 -20.28 -0.03 1.44
N TYR A 334 -20.65 0.30 2.68
CA TYR A 334 -19.79 0.11 3.85
C TYR A 334 -20.07 -1.21 4.58
N PRO A 335 -19.26 -1.61 5.56
CA PRO A 335 -19.28 -2.94 6.16
C PRO A 335 -20.66 -3.38 6.69
N ALA A 336 -21.40 -2.51 7.37
CA ALA A 336 -22.66 -2.90 7.99
C ALA A 336 -23.72 -3.37 6.97
N PRO A 337 -24.11 -2.56 5.97
CA PRO A 337 -25.06 -3.01 4.94
C PRO A 337 -24.48 -4.10 4.03
N LEU A 338 -23.17 -4.16 3.78
CA LEU A 338 -22.53 -5.26 3.06
C LEU A 338 -22.73 -6.58 3.82
N THR A 339 -22.52 -6.56 5.14
CA THR A 339 -22.72 -7.71 6.01
C THR A 339 -24.17 -8.21 5.95
N THR A 340 -25.13 -7.30 6.14
CA THR A 340 -26.56 -7.63 6.07
C THR A 340 -26.96 -8.23 4.70
N TRP A 341 -26.38 -7.71 3.63
CA TRP A 341 -26.60 -8.26 2.29
C TRP A 341 -25.97 -9.65 2.15
N GLY A 342 -24.73 -9.84 2.59
CA GLY A 342 -24.02 -11.13 2.54
C GLY A 342 -24.68 -12.22 3.38
N GLN A 343 -25.27 -11.85 4.52
CA GLN A 343 -25.98 -12.77 5.44
C GLN A 343 -27.19 -13.46 4.79
N LYS A 344 -27.74 -12.91 3.72
CA LYS A 344 -28.79 -13.58 2.93
C LYS A 344 -28.27 -14.86 2.24
N TYR A 345 -26.96 -15.00 2.09
CA TYR A 345 -26.32 -16.06 1.30
C TYR A 345 -25.35 -16.93 2.09
N GLY A 346 -24.82 -16.45 3.21
CA GLY A 346 -23.84 -17.18 4.00
C GLY A 346 -23.59 -16.62 5.39
N ASN A 347 -22.65 -17.24 6.12
CA ASN A 347 -22.24 -16.75 7.43
C ASN A 347 -21.26 -15.57 7.24
N VAL A 348 -21.78 -14.36 7.21
CA VAL A 348 -21.03 -13.12 6.98
C VAL A 348 -21.08 -12.27 8.25
N GLN A 349 -19.95 -11.75 8.68
CA GLN A 349 -19.85 -10.93 9.89
C GLN A 349 -19.02 -9.67 9.65
N ASN A 350 -19.50 -8.55 10.21
CA ASN A 350 -18.74 -7.31 10.28
C ASN A 350 -17.69 -7.43 11.40
N ILE A 351 -16.43 -7.34 11.03
CA ILE A 351 -15.28 -7.37 11.93
C ILE A 351 -14.48 -6.05 11.87
N SER A 352 -15.13 -4.95 11.48
CA SER A 352 -14.49 -3.64 11.46
C SER A 352 -13.94 -3.26 12.83
N GLY A 353 -12.81 -2.53 12.85
CA GLY A 353 -12.05 -2.22 14.06
C GLY A 353 -11.02 -3.27 14.43
N SER A 354 -11.06 -4.45 13.83
CA SER A 354 -10.11 -5.53 14.10
C SER A 354 -8.67 -5.18 13.72
N SER A 355 -7.71 -5.78 14.43
CA SER A 355 -6.29 -5.68 14.07
C SER A 355 -5.96 -6.53 12.84
N MET A 356 -4.85 -6.24 12.18
CA MET A 356 -4.33 -7.07 11.09
C MET A 356 -4.18 -8.54 11.51
N ASN A 357 -3.68 -8.81 12.71
CA ASN A 357 -3.55 -10.18 13.23
C ASN A 357 -4.90 -10.91 13.31
N THR A 358 -5.98 -10.20 13.63
CA THR A 358 -7.34 -10.79 13.63
C THR A 358 -7.75 -11.19 12.21
N LEU A 359 -7.48 -10.34 11.20
CA LEU A 359 -7.77 -10.67 9.82
C LEU A 359 -6.97 -11.89 9.35
N LEU A 360 -5.66 -11.95 9.67
CA LEU A 360 -4.82 -13.09 9.34
C LEU A 360 -5.28 -14.39 10.03
N ASN A 361 -5.78 -14.31 11.27
CA ASN A 361 -6.35 -15.46 11.97
C ASN A 361 -7.64 -15.96 11.29
N GLU A 362 -8.47 -15.08 10.74
CA GLU A 362 -9.61 -15.51 9.93
C GLU A 362 -9.14 -16.27 8.68
N VAL A 363 -8.16 -15.72 7.96
CA VAL A 363 -7.59 -16.39 6.78
C VAL A 363 -6.95 -17.73 7.15
N LYS A 364 -6.22 -17.81 8.29
CA LYS A 364 -5.67 -19.06 8.83
C LYS A 364 -6.77 -20.13 9.00
N ASN A 365 -7.93 -19.73 9.49
CA ASN A 365 -9.08 -20.60 9.73
C ASN A 365 -9.88 -20.90 8.46
N GLY A 366 -9.42 -20.47 7.29
CA GLY A 366 -10.08 -20.72 6.01
C GLY A 366 -11.21 -19.74 5.70
N ASN A 367 -11.21 -18.57 6.31
CA ASN A 367 -12.24 -17.55 6.16
C ASN A 367 -11.67 -16.34 5.40
N PRO A 368 -12.06 -16.10 4.14
CA PRO A 368 -11.65 -14.93 3.39
C PRO A 368 -12.25 -13.65 3.99
N VAL A 369 -11.50 -12.55 3.93
CA VAL A 369 -11.89 -11.27 4.51
C VAL A 369 -11.99 -10.20 3.43
N VAL A 370 -13.15 -9.58 3.29
CA VAL A 370 -13.32 -8.35 2.49
C VAL A 370 -12.78 -7.19 3.30
N ALA A 371 -11.75 -6.51 2.81
CA ALA A 371 -11.10 -5.39 3.47
C ALA A 371 -11.19 -4.13 2.61
N TRP A 372 -11.54 -3.00 3.24
CA TRP A 372 -11.51 -1.69 2.59
C TRP A 372 -10.11 -1.11 2.63
N VAL A 373 -9.62 -0.84 1.45
CA VAL A 373 -8.29 -0.30 1.17
C VAL A 373 -8.43 0.88 0.20
N THR A 374 -7.35 1.27 -0.46
CA THR A 374 -7.38 2.28 -1.53
C THR A 374 -6.98 1.68 -2.86
N ILE A 375 -7.43 2.29 -3.95
CA ILE A 375 -7.03 1.91 -5.31
C ILE A 375 -5.49 1.89 -5.39
N ASN A 376 -4.95 0.76 -5.84
CA ASN A 376 -3.51 0.52 -5.95
C ASN A 376 -2.73 0.67 -4.62
N PHE A 377 -3.39 0.61 -3.47
CA PHE A 377 -2.81 0.84 -2.14
C PHE A 377 -2.07 2.18 -2.02
N GLN A 378 -2.52 3.19 -2.76
CA GLN A 378 -1.99 4.55 -2.66
C GLN A 378 -2.42 5.20 -1.32
N PRO A 379 -1.70 6.21 -0.83
CA PRO A 379 -2.13 6.98 0.33
C PRO A 379 -3.59 7.41 0.20
N ILE A 380 -4.32 7.41 1.32
CA ILE A 380 -5.73 7.80 1.32
C ILE A 380 -5.85 9.27 0.93
N ARG A 381 -6.73 9.54 -0.02
CA ARG A 381 -7.16 10.88 -0.38
C ARG A 381 -8.52 11.14 0.26
N TRP A 382 -8.54 11.99 1.26
CA TRP A 382 -9.76 12.29 2.00
C TRP A 382 -10.57 13.39 1.30
N GLY A 383 -11.89 13.24 1.26
CA GLY A 383 -12.82 14.21 0.72
C GLY A 383 -14.02 14.43 1.65
N ASN A 384 -14.67 15.57 1.50
CA ASN A 384 -15.88 15.92 2.25
C ASN A 384 -17.12 15.60 1.40
N TRP A 385 -17.98 14.72 1.91
CA TRP A 385 -19.18 14.25 1.27
C TRP A 385 -20.42 14.62 2.12
N SER A 386 -21.62 14.55 1.55
CA SER A 386 -22.86 14.85 2.28
C SER A 386 -23.10 14.01 3.54
N PHE A 387 -22.45 12.85 3.63
CA PHE A 387 -22.53 11.96 4.79
C PHE A 387 -21.31 12.02 5.70
N GLY A 388 -20.35 12.92 5.45
CA GLY A 388 -19.11 13.12 6.23
C GLY A 388 -17.85 12.87 5.42
N VAL A 389 -16.71 12.83 6.11
CA VAL A 389 -15.40 12.62 5.48
C VAL A 389 -15.22 11.17 5.05
N ALA A 390 -14.77 10.98 3.82
CA ALA A 390 -14.55 9.65 3.24
C ALA A 390 -13.34 9.60 2.30
N ALA A 391 -12.85 8.40 2.03
CA ALA A 391 -11.71 8.17 1.13
C ALA A 391 -12.14 8.26 -0.33
N ASN A 392 -11.65 9.27 -1.08
CA ASN A 392 -11.96 9.47 -2.50
C ASN A 392 -11.44 8.33 -3.39
N ASN A 393 -10.32 7.72 -3.03
CA ASN A 393 -9.77 6.55 -3.70
C ASN A 393 -10.18 5.24 -3.02
N ASN A 394 -11.45 5.16 -2.57
CA ASN A 394 -12.00 3.97 -1.92
C ASN A 394 -11.89 2.73 -2.82
N HIS A 395 -11.48 1.62 -2.22
CA HIS A 395 -11.44 0.31 -2.86
C HIS A 395 -11.67 -0.79 -1.84
N ALA A 396 -12.08 -1.97 -2.31
CA ALA A 396 -12.19 -3.17 -1.50
C ALA A 396 -11.57 -4.37 -2.22
N VAL A 397 -10.88 -5.22 -1.46
CA VAL A 397 -10.24 -6.44 -1.93
C VAL A 397 -10.62 -7.62 -1.04
N THR A 398 -10.46 -8.85 -1.51
CA THR A 398 -10.54 -10.04 -0.68
C THR A 398 -9.12 -10.41 -0.21
N LEU A 399 -8.86 -10.31 1.08
CA LEU A 399 -7.67 -10.86 1.72
C LEU A 399 -7.87 -12.37 1.87
N ASP A 400 -7.04 -13.17 1.21
CA ASP A 400 -7.19 -14.62 1.11
C ASP A 400 -5.90 -15.39 1.32
N GLY A 401 -4.82 -14.71 1.72
CA GLY A 401 -3.57 -15.38 2.05
C GLY A 401 -2.62 -14.53 2.89
N TYR A 402 -1.67 -15.18 3.51
CA TYR A 402 -0.54 -14.55 4.16
C TYR A 402 0.70 -15.45 4.14
N ASN A 403 1.85 -14.80 4.21
CA ASN A 403 3.15 -15.41 4.33
C ASN A 403 3.99 -14.58 5.32
N LYS A 404 4.07 -15.02 6.57
CA LYS A 404 4.81 -14.30 7.62
C LYS A 404 6.32 -14.29 7.35
N GLY A 405 6.85 -15.36 6.72
CA GLY A 405 8.28 -15.47 6.44
C GLY A 405 8.79 -14.44 5.43
N SER A 406 7.94 -14.05 4.45
CA SER A 406 8.23 -12.99 3.49
C SER A 406 7.55 -11.65 3.82
N ASN A 407 6.87 -11.56 4.97
CA ASN A 407 6.08 -10.39 5.38
C ASN A 407 5.08 -9.95 4.29
N GLN A 408 4.33 -10.91 3.73
CA GLN A 408 3.39 -10.66 2.65
C GLN A 408 1.98 -11.12 2.99
N VAL A 409 1.01 -10.50 2.34
CA VAL A 409 -0.37 -10.95 2.25
C VAL A 409 -0.74 -11.18 0.80
N HIS A 410 -1.68 -12.10 0.56
CA HIS A 410 -2.27 -12.32 -0.74
C HIS A 410 -3.65 -11.71 -0.81
N VAL A 411 -3.94 -11.02 -1.89
CA VAL A 411 -5.22 -10.39 -2.14
C VAL A 411 -5.79 -10.80 -3.49
N SER A 412 -7.09 -11.01 -3.54
CA SER A 412 -7.86 -11.08 -4.77
C SER A 412 -8.52 -9.72 -4.98
N ASP A 413 -7.90 -8.91 -5.85
CA ASP A 413 -8.27 -7.52 -6.12
C ASP A 413 -9.14 -7.45 -7.38
N PRO A 414 -10.37 -6.94 -7.29
CA PRO A 414 -11.28 -6.85 -8.43
C PRO A 414 -10.82 -5.94 -9.57
N ILE A 415 -9.80 -5.11 -9.37
CA ILE A 415 -9.21 -4.26 -10.40
C ILE A 415 -7.94 -4.89 -10.96
N SER A 416 -7.04 -5.33 -10.09
CA SER A 416 -5.66 -5.66 -10.44
C SER A 416 -5.36 -7.16 -10.51
N GLY A 417 -6.34 -8.02 -10.20
CA GLY A 417 -6.15 -9.48 -10.18
C GLY A 417 -5.68 -9.99 -8.81
N SER A 418 -5.18 -11.21 -8.77
CA SER A 418 -4.70 -11.83 -7.53
C SER A 418 -3.18 -11.72 -7.43
N TYR A 419 -2.65 -11.27 -6.28
CA TYR A 419 -1.21 -11.08 -6.10
C TYR A 419 -0.79 -11.05 -4.63
N TRP A 420 0.50 -11.32 -4.41
CA TRP A 420 1.17 -11.12 -3.13
C TRP A 420 1.67 -9.68 -3.01
N MET A 421 1.54 -9.08 -1.82
CA MET A 421 2.02 -7.73 -1.54
C MET A 421 2.59 -7.61 -0.13
N SER A 422 3.29 -6.52 0.16
CA SER A 422 3.80 -6.25 1.50
C SER A 422 2.68 -6.19 2.54
N SER A 423 2.80 -6.98 3.60
CA SER A 423 1.88 -6.97 4.73
C SER A 423 1.83 -5.60 5.42
N THR A 424 2.98 -4.94 5.53
CA THR A 424 3.10 -3.60 6.10
C THR A 424 2.35 -2.56 5.27
N THR A 425 2.48 -2.61 3.93
CA THR A 425 1.75 -1.69 3.03
C THR A 425 0.24 -1.89 3.15
N PHE A 426 -0.21 -3.15 3.14
CA PHE A 426 -1.62 -3.48 3.34
C PHE A 426 -2.13 -2.95 4.68
N GLU A 427 -1.41 -3.24 5.78
CA GLU A 427 -1.80 -2.87 7.14
C GLU A 427 -1.88 -1.35 7.31
N ASN A 428 -0.92 -0.59 6.78
CA ASN A 428 -0.91 0.87 6.86
C ASN A 428 -2.16 1.48 6.20
N ILE A 429 -2.55 0.99 5.03
CA ILE A 429 -3.75 1.48 4.33
C ILE A 429 -5.02 1.01 5.04
N TYR A 430 -5.09 -0.26 5.46
CA TYR A 430 -6.22 -0.80 6.19
C TYR A 430 -6.48 -0.07 7.52
N ASN A 431 -5.41 0.20 8.28
CA ASN A 431 -5.50 0.81 9.62
C ASN A 431 -6.13 2.20 9.64
N ALA A 432 -6.14 2.92 8.54
CA ALA A 432 -6.75 4.24 8.47
C ALA A 432 -8.28 4.20 8.66
N ARG A 433 -8.96 3.09 8.32
CA ARG A 433 -10.41 2.91 8.49
C ARG A 433 -10.79 1.66 9.28
N LYS A 434 -9.97 0.63 9.21
CA LYS A 434 -10.20 -0.71 9.80
C LYS A 434 -11.56 -1.29 9.42
N TYR A 435 -11.98 -1.12 8.18
CA TYR A 435 -13.23 -1.67 7.67
C TYR A 435 -12.99 -3.08 7.12
N ALA A 436 -13.70 -4.06 7.69
CA ALA A 436 -13.55 -5.45 7.27
C ALA A 436 -14.82 -6.27 7.49
N VAL A 437 -15.04 -7.22 6.59
CA VAL A 437 -16.16 -8.20 6.66
C VAL A 437 -15.59 -9.58 6.36
N VAL A 438 -15.87 -10.56 7.24
CA VAL A 438 -15.41 -11.94 7.07
C VAL A 438 -16.56 -12.82 6.59
N VAL A 439 -16.22 -13.82 5.76
CA VAL A 439 -17.13 -14.89 5.32
C VAL A 439 -16.66 -16.22 5.90
N ARG A 440 -17.47 -16.83 6.78
CA ARG A 440 -17.16 -18.06 7.53
C ARG A 440 -17.97 -19.25 7.07
#